data_3de5c036d48de5e9dca74b7d9041d6cd
#
_entry.id   3de5c036d48de5e9dca74b7d9041d6cd
#
_cell.length_a   1.000
_cell.length_b   1.000
_cell.length_c   1.000
_cell.angle_alpha   90.00
_cell.angle_beta   90.00
_cell.angle_gamma   90.00
#
_symmetry.space_group_name_H-M   'P 1'
#
loop_
_entity.id
_entity.type
_entity.pdbx_description
1 polymer ?
#
loop_
_entity_poly.entity_id
_entity_poly.type
_entity_poly.pdbx_seq_one_letter_code
_entity_poly.pdbx_strand_id
1 'polypeptide(L)'
;MSDLTAEQIQQGRGPDRKALAARRRLASEMRSVRERVASTSGLGHAYDVELLRLFAQQQIGAVPLEIVLLASITAIAAFWIDATVIIRWLVIVLLGLAMMVAASRRLLTTTLDTPQKVKSWRWSLVLAQTLIGACWSLVVGDLLAIDLDLARLFVLFVVIMVTAVTAMLAETVPLAVIGGLAPIAIRLLALAVIGKSIPDLALAMMAAGAQLFFLLFSTRLHETTLSRLSLRTEKESLLLEVQEAKANSDEARRRAEEANLAKSHFLATMSHELRTPLNAILGFSEVMKGEVFGPHANPAYREYANDIHSSGHHLLTLINEILDLSRIEAGRYDLREEAVSIAYIIDDAKHMLALRAKAKNQTINAKVEENLPRLWADERATRQIVLNLLSNAIKFTPPGGEILIKAGWTAGSGQYISIKDSGPGIPESEIPLVLSSFGRGSLAIKTAEQGSGLGLPIVKGLIDLHSGTFTLKSKPREGTEVIVTFPPERVMEALGPVGAEGAASSMPRRGKAA
;
A
#
# COMPACT_ATOMS: atom_id res chain seq x y z
N MET A 1 -9.21 -20.94 -32.99
CA MET A 1 -10.53 -21.32 -32.45
C MET A 1 -10.43 -22.82 -32.19
N SER A 2 -10.30 -23.22 -30.92
CA SER A 2 -10.31 -24.63 -30.53
C SER A 2 -11.75 -24.99 -30.29
N ASP A 3 -12.26 -25.89 -31.13
CA ASP A 3 -13.60 -26.44 -31.06
C ASP A 3 -13.81 -27.09 -29.70
N LEU A 4 -14.69 -26.51 -28.88
CA LEU A 4 -15.25 -27.15 -27.71
C LEU A 4 -16.08 -28.32 -28.22
N THR A 5 -15.76 -29.54 -27.78
CA THR A 5 -16.58 -30.70 -28.10
C THR A 5 -17.98 -30.55 -27.49
N ALA A 6 -19.01 -30.98 -28.21
CA ALA A 6 -20.41 -30.88 -27.76
C ALA A 6 -20.66 -31.44 -26.34
N GLU A 7 -19.86 -32.43 -25.92
CA GLU A 7 -19.89 -33.01 -24.57
C GLU A 7 -19.39 -32.06 -23.45
N GLN A 8 -18.45 -31.17 -23.76
CA GLN A 8 -17.93 -30.18 -22.79
C GLN A 8 -18.92 -29.04 -22.56
N ILE A 9 -19.73 -28.72 -23.56
CA ILE A 9 -20.80 -27.70 -23.46
C ILE A 9 -21.95 -28.23 -22.60
N GLN A 10 -22.30 -29.51 -22.70
CA GLN A 10 -23.36 -30.14 -21.88
C GLN A 10 -22.98 -30.29 -20.40
N GLN A 11 -21.69 -30.33 -20.06
CA GLN A 11 -21.23 -30.45 -18.67
C GLN A 11 -21.01 -29.08 -17.97
N GLY A 12 -21.36 -27.94 -18.62
CA GLY A 12 -21.23 -26.60 -18.04
C GLY A 12 -19.78 -26.18 -17.70
N ARG A 13 -18.79 -26.91 -18.22
CA ARG A 13 -17.37 -26.61 -18.05
C ARG A 13 -16.95 -25.60 -19.11
N GLY A 14 -17.02 -24.33 -18.76
CA GLY A 14 -16.37 -23.28 -19.56
C GLY A 14 -14.86 -23.54 -19.69
N PRO A 15 -14.19 -22.97 -20.73
CA PRO A 15 -12.76 -23.17 -20.93
C PRO A 15 -12.01 -22.84 -19.64
N ASP A 16 -11.12 -23.73 -19.23
CA ASP A 16 -10.33 -23.55 -18.00
C ASP A 16 -9.56 -22.22 -18.12
N ARG A 17 -10.04 -21.22 -17.38
CA ARG A 17 -9.46 -19.86 -17.38
C ARG A 17 -7.98 -19.88 -17.01
N LYS A 18 -7.53 -20.85 -16.19
CA LYS A 18 -6.12 -21.01 -15.81
C LYS A 18 -5.29 -21.54 -16.98
N ALA A 19 -5.81 -22.54 -17.74
CA ALA A 19 -5.14 -23.09 -18.91
C ALA A 19 -5.05 -22.07 -20.06
N LEU A 20 -6.09 -21.23 -20.23
CA LEU A 20 -6.10 -20.14 -21.22
C LEU A 20 -5.11 -19.03 -20.86
N ALA A 21 -5.04 -18.66 -19.56
CA ALA A 21 -4.08 -17.69 -19.06
C ALA A 21 -2.63 -18.20 -19.19
N ALA A 22 -2.38 -19.48 -18.87
CA ALA A 22 -1.07 -20.11 -19.05
C ALA A 22 -0.63 -20.13 -20.52
N ARG A 23 -1.53 -20.50 -21.46
CA ARG A 23 -1.24 -20.45 -22.91
C ARG A 23 -0.96 -19.04 -23.41
N ARG A 24 -1.70 -18.03 -22.91
CA ARG A 24 -1.43 -16.62 -23.25
C ARG A 24 -0.08 -16.16 -22.73
N ARG A 25 0.30 -16.53 -21.50
CA ARG A 25 1.63 -16.25 -20.95
C ARG A 25 2.73 -16.90 -21.78
N LEU A 26 2.63 -18.18 -22.09
CA LEU A 26 3.61 -18.89 -22.89
C LEU A 26 3.77 -18.28 -24.30
N ALA A 27 2.64 -17.91 -24.93
CA ALA A 27 2.66 -17.25 -26.25
C ALA A 27 3.31 -15.85 -26.19
N SER A 28 3.09 -15.08 -25.11
CA SER A 28 3.73 -13.78 -24.92
C SER A 28 5.24 -13.92 -24.64
N GLU A 29 5.64 -14.90 -23.85
CA GLU A 29 7.05 -15.23 -23.59
C GLU A 29 7.79 -15.66 -24.87
N MET A 30 7.20 -16.57 -25.65
CA MET A 30 7.77 -16.97 -26.95
C MET A 30 7.88 -15.78 -27.92
N ARG A 31 6.91 -14.88 -27.92
CA ARG A 31 6.95 -13.67 -28.74
C ARG A 31 8.07 -12.73 -28.30
N SER A 32 8.22 -12.50 -27.00
CA SER A 32 9.28 -11.65 -26.44
C SER A 32 10.68 -12.23 -26.70
N VAL A 33 10.86 -13.55 -26.58
CA VAL A 33 12.12 -14.21 -26.92
C VAL A 33 12.43 -14.07 -28.42
N ARG A 34 11.45 -14.27 -29.29
CA ARG A 34 11.64 -14.10 -30.74
C ARG A 34 11.98 -12.65 -31.13
N GLU A 35 11.36 -11.69 -30.48
CA GLU A 35 11.66 -10.26 -30.67
C GLU A 35 13.06 -9.89 -30.17
N ARG A 36 13.53 -10.46 -29.04
CA ARG A 36 14.89 -10.27 -28.53
C ARG A 36 15.95 -10.82 -29.49
N VAL A 37 15.72 -12.02 -30.01
CA VAL A 37 16.66 -12.65 -30.97
C VAL A 37 16.72 -11.89 -32.29
N ALA A 38 15.62 -11.26 -32.72
CA ALA A 38 15.55 -10.47 -33.95
C ALA A 38 16.08 -9.04 -33.79
N SER A 39 16.26 -8.55 -32.57
CA SER A 39 16.76 -7.20 -32.29
C SER A 39 18.29 -7.16 -32.29
N THR A 40 18.85 -6.00 -32.60
CA THR A 40 20.30 -5.79 -32.64
C THR A 40 20.85 -5.40 -31.28
N SER A 41 20.02 -4.81 -30.42
CA SER A 41 20.36 -4.50 -29.03
C SER A 41 20.26 -5.71 -28.11
N GLY A 42 19.67 -6.84 -28.58
CA GLY A 42 19.36 -8.00 -27.75
C GLY A 42 18.17 -7.78 -26.79
N LEU A 43 17.58 -6.59 -26.76
CA LEU A 43 16.49 -6.21 -25.86
C LEU A 43 15.10 -6.18 -26.53
N GLY A 44 15.06 -6.07 -27.86
CA GLY A 44 13.82 -6.07 -28.65
C GLY A 44 13.67 -4.90 -29.60
N HIS A 45 12.74 -5.02 -30.58
CA HIS A 45 12.53 -4.04 -31.63
C HIS A 45 12.22 -2.63 -31.12
N ALA A 46 11.45 -2.51 -30.04
CA ALA A 46 11.07 -1.23 -29.45
C ALA A 46 12.30 -0.43 -28.95
N TYR A 47 13.28 -1.11 -28.36
CA TYR A 47 14.52 -0.49 -27.91
C TYR A 47 15.39 -0.02 -29.07
N ASP A 48 15.47 -0.81 -30.16
CA ASP A 48 16.21 -0.42 -31.37
C ASP A 48 15.62 0.86 -31.99
N VAL A 49 14.29 0.98 -32.01
CA VAL A 49 13.59 2.19 -32.48
C VAL A 49 13.90 3.40 -31.58
N GLU A 50 13.85 3.21 -30.26
CA GLU A 50 14.10 4.28 -29.30
C GLU A 50 15.55 4.78 -29.36
N LEU A 51 16.52 3.87 -29.48
CA LEU A 51 17.93 4.23 -29.66
C LEU A 51 18.16 5.08 -30.92
N LEU A 52 17.53 4.73 -32.05
CA LEU A 52 17.62 5.52 -33.27
C LEU A 52 16.98 6.90 -33.12
N ARG A 53 15.86 6.99 -32.41
CA ARG A 53 15.20 8.29 -32.12
C ARG A 53 16.06 9.15 -31.21
N LEU A 54 16.64 8.57 -30.17
CA LEU A 54 17.58 9.27 -29.29
C LEU A 54 18.79 9.80 -30.06
N PHE A 55 19.37 8.97 -30.97
CA PHE A 55 20.44 9.42 -31.86
C PHE A 55 20.02 10.66 -32.64
N ALA A 56 18.87 10.61 -33.30
CA ALA A 56 18.40 11.72 -34.11
C ALA A 56 18.12 12.99 -33.28
N GLN A 57 17.60 12.85 -32.08
CA GLN A 57 17.37 13.98 -31.16
C GLN A 57 18.69 14.58 -30.68
N GLN A 58 19.68 13.76 -30.30
CA GLN A 58 21.00 14.22 -29.89
C GLN A 58 21.69 14.98 -31.03
N GLN A 59 21.68 14.44 -32.25
CA GLN A 59 22.26 15.10 -33.43
C GLN A 59 21.62 16.49 -33.69
N ILE A 60 20.30 16.57 -33.64
CA ILE A 60 19.60 17.86 -33.85
C ILE A 60 19.89 18.84 -32.72
N GLY A 61 19.89 18.36 -31.46
CA GLY A 61 20.14 19.19 -30.28
C GLY A 61 21.58 19.72 -30.20
N ALA A 62 22.54 19.01 -30.81
CA ALA A 62 23.97 19.38 -30.76
C ALA A 62 24.39 20.38 -31.84
N VAL A 63 23.55 20.68 -32.83
CA VAL A 63 23.87 21.60 -33.93
C VAL A 63 24.48 22.93 -33.47
N PRO A 64 23.94 23.64 -32.44
CA PRO A 64 24.54 24.87 -31.95
C PRO A 64 25.99 24.67 -31.44
N LEU A 65 26.24 23.56 -30.74
CA LEU A 65 27.57 23.22 -30.22
C LEU A 65 28.56 22.94 -31.36
N GLU A 66 28.14 22.17 -32.37
CA GLU A 66 28.97 21.86 -33.54
C GLU A 66 29.29 23.12 -34.38
N ILE A 67 28.34 24.05 -34.49
CA ILE A 67 28.59 25.34 -35.16
C ILE A 67 29.61 26.18 -34.38
N VAL A 68 29.51 26.24 -33.05
CA VAL A 68 30.46 26.95 -32.19
C VAL A 68 31.87 26.32 -32.31
N LEU A 69 31.94 24.99 -32.29
CA LEU A 69 33.19 24.27 -32.46
C LEU A 69 33.82 24.56 -33.84
N LEU A 70 33.04 24.50 -34.90
CA LEU A 70 33.50 24.80 -36.27
C LEU A 70 33.98 26.25 -36.37
N ALA A 71 33.24 27.21 -35.82
CA ALA A 71 33.60 28.62 -35.80
C ALA A 71 34.92 28.87 -35.03
N SER A 72 35.11 28.19 -33.88
CA SER A 72 36.34 28.27 -33.10
C SER A 72 37.56 27.73 -33.83
N ILE A 73 37.39 26.54 -34.46
CA ILE A 73 38.46 25.92 -35.25
C ILE A 73 38.83 26.80 -36.45
N THR A 74 37.86 27.31 -37.19
CA THR A 74 38.11 28.17 -38.36
C THR A 74 38.72 29.50 -37.98
N ALA A 75 38.33 30.14 -36.88
CA ALA A 75 38.92 31.40 -36.40
C ALA A 75 40.40 31.23 -36.05
N ILE A 76 40.78 30.11 -35.44
CA ILE A 76 42.19 29.85 -35.11
C ILE A 76 42.97 29.44 -36.38
N ALA A 77 42.39 28.60 -37.25
CA ALA A 77 43.01 28.18 -38.49
C ALA A 77 43.30 29.35 -39.45
N ALA A 78 42.52 30.45 -39.39
CA ALA A 78 42.68 31.65 -40.21
C ALA A 78 44.04 32.35 -40.03
N PHE A 79 44.77 32.05 -38.95
CA PHE A 79 46.12 32.57 -38.75
C PHE A 79 47.19 31.90 -39.64
N TRP A 80 46.88 30.70 -40.19
CA TRP A 80 47.87 29.90 -40.93
C TRP A 80 47.38 29.46 -42.31
N ILE A 81 46.09 29.56 -42.59
CA ILE A 81 45.46 29.00 -43.79
C ILE A 81 44.78 30.07 -44.57
N ASP A 82 44.88 29.95 -45.92
CA ASP A 82 44.19 30.88 -46.82
C ASP A 82 42.67 30.84 -46.69
N ALA A 83 42.05 32.01 -46.84
CA ALA A 83 40.59 32.15 -46.74
C ALA A 83 39.83 31.23 -47.71
N THR A 84 40.38 30.91 -48.89
CA THR A 84 39.78 30.02 -49.85
C THR A 84 39.63 28.58 -49.33
N VAL A 85 40.65 28.09 -48.64
CA VAL A 85 40.63 26.78 -48.02
C VAL A 85 39.65 26.73 -46.86
N ILE A 86 39.64 27.79 -46.00
CA ILE A 86 38.68 27.93 -44.91
C ILE A 86 37.25 27.93 -45.41
N ILE A 87 36.93 28.69 -46.43
CA ILE A 87 35.58 28.75 -47.04
C ILE A 87 35.19 27.34 -47.56
N ARG A 88 36.14 26.63 -48.22
CA ARG A 88 35.93 25.23 -48.64
C ARG A 88 35.55 24.33 -47.46
N TRP A 89 36.26 24.41 -46.35
CA TRP A 89 35.97 23.63 -45.12
C TRP A 89 34.57 23.93 -44.59
N LEU A 90 34.28 25.23 -44.39
CA LEU A 90 32.95 25.66 -43.91
C LEU A 90 31.83 25.09 -44.77
N VAL A 91 31.96 25.19 -46.10
CA VAL A 91 30.94 24.67 -47.00
C VAL A 91 30.78 23.15 -46.89
N ILE A 92 31.90 22.41 -46.87
CA ILE A 92 31.86 20.94 -46.81
C ILE A 92 31.31 20.44 -45.45
N VAL A 93 31.77 20.99 -44.32
CA VAL A 93 31.34 20.57 -43.02
C VAL A 93 29.90 20.97 -42.75
N LEU A 94 29.47 22.21 -43.12
CA LEU A 94 28.10 22.66 -42.99
C LEU A 94 27.13 21.85 -43.86
N LEU A 95 27.53 21.46 -45.06
CA LEU A 95 26.76 20.58 -45.90
C LEU A 95 26.58 19.18 -45.28
N GLY A 96 27.65 18.61 -44.72
CA GLY A 96 27.59 17.35 -44.00
C GLY A 96 26.67 17.41 -42.78
N LEU A 97 26.75 18.50 -41.98
CA LEU A 97 25.88 18.75 -40.84
C LEU A 97 24.42 18.91 -41.28
N ALA A 98 24.16 19.70 -42.31
CA ALA A 98 22.81 19.88 -42.84
C ALA A 98 22.19 18.55 -43.32
N MET A 99 22.98 17.69 -43.97
CA MET A 99 22.56 16.36 -44.41
C MET A 99 22.22 15.47 -43.21
N MET A 100 23.03 15.47 -42.15
CA MET A 100 22.78 14.70 -40.93
C MET A 100 21.49 15.19 -40.23
N VAL A 101 21.30 16.49 -40.12
CA VAL A 101 20.05 17.09 -39.57
C VAL A 101 18.84 16.71 -40.38
N ALA A 102 18.94 16.79 -41.70
CA ALA A 102 17.85 16.39 -42.60
C ALA A 102 17.50 14.89 -42.45
N ALA A 103 18.51 14.01 -42.41
CA ALA A 103 18.31 12.58 -42.17
C ALA A 103 17.67 12.33 -40.77
N SER A 104 18.16 12.99 -39.74
CA SER A 104 17.64 12.87 -38.37
C SER A 104 16.19 13.37 -38.25
N ARG A 105 15.83 14.50 -38.86
CA ARG A 105 14.44 15.02 -38.91
C ARG A 105 13.52 14.06 -39.66
N ARG A 106 13.96 13.52 -40.80
CA ARG A 106 13.20 12.56 -41.58
C ARG A 106 12.98 11.26 -40.80
N LEU A 107 13.97 10.78 -40.04
CA LEU A 107 13.82 9.62 -39.18
C LEU A 107 12.72 9.83 -38.12
N LEU A 108 12.70 10.98 -37.43
CA LEU A 108 11.72 11.29 -36.39
C LEU A 108 10.27 11.32 -36.91
N THR A 109 10.07 11.65 -38.18
CA THR A 109 8.73 11.66 -38.83
C THR A 109 8.36 10.32 -39.45
N THR A 110 9.30 9.36 -39.52
CA THR A 110 9.06 8.06 -40.19
C THR A 110 8.54 7.02 -39.17
N THR A 111 7.53 6.23 -39.56
CA THR A 111 7.07 5.08 -38.76
C THR A 111 8.00 3.89 -38.99
N LEU A 112 8.55 3.37 -37.89
CA LEU A 112 9.53 2.27 -37.88
C LEU A 112 8.84 0.95 -37.48
N ASP A 113 7.86 0.52 -38.28
CA ASP A 113 6.99 -0.63 -37.95
C ASP A 113 7.64 -1.99 -38.21
N THR A 114 8.75 -2.04 -38.95
CA THR A 114 9.39 -3.30 -39.33
C THR A 114 10.88 -3.31 -39.01
N PRO A 115 11.44 -4.47 -38.59
CA PRO A 115 12.87 -4.61 -38.31
C PRO A 115 13.78 -4.24 -39.50
N GLN A 116 13.29 -4.46 -40.74
CA GLN A 116 14.04 -4.07 -41.93
C GLN A 116 14.18 -2.55 -42.09
N LYS A 117 13.12 -1.79 -41.79
CA LYS A 117 13.19 -0.31 -41.79
C LYS A 117 14.17 0.20 -40.75
N VAL A 118 14.18 -0.38 -39.52
CA VAL A 118 15.13 -0.03 -38.46
C VAL A 118 16.55 -0.28 -38.91
N LYS A 119 16.81 -1.45 -39.51
CA LYS A 119 18.15 -1.80 -40.03
C LYS A 119 18.58 -0.86 -41.16
N SER A 120 17.69 -0.53 -42.10
CA SER A 120 17.97 0.40 -43.20
C SER A 120 18.30 1.80 -42.67
N TRP A 121 17.50 2.33 -41.75
CA TRP A 121 17.75 3.64 -41.14
C TRP A 121 19.04 3.68 -40.36
N ARG A 122 19.39 2.63 -39.62
CA ARG A 122 20.66 2.52 -38.93
C ARG A 122 21.83 2.66 -39.88
N TRP A 123 21.85 1.92 -41.00
CA TRP A 123 22.91 2.03 -41.99
C TRP A 123 22.94 3.41 -42.69
N SER A 124 21.79 4.04 -42.91
CA SER A 124 21.73 5.42 -43.42
C SER A 124 22.39 6.42 -42.47
N LEU A 125 22.16 6.29 -41.15
CA LEU A 125 22.78 7.15 -40.15
C LEU A 125 24.29 6.88 -40.01
N VAL A 126 24.71 5.61 -40.04
CA VAL A 126 26.13 5.23 -40.06
C VAL A 126 26.81 5.84 -41.28
N LEU A 127 26.20 5.77 -42.47
CA LEU A 127 26.77 6.36 -43.68
C LEU A 127 26.86 7.89 -43.56
N ALA A 128 25.82 8.54 -43.04
CA ALA A 128 25.81 9.99 -42.84
C ALA A 128 26.92 10.42 -41.89
N GLN A 129 27.11 9.67 -40.77
CA GLN A 129 28.17 9.94 -39.79
C GLN A 129 29.57 9.70 -40.40
N THR A 130 29.70 8.67 -41.25
CA THR A 130 30.99 8.40 -41.94
C THR A 130 31.30 9.55 -42.91
N LEU A 131 30.32 10.11 -43.60
CA LEU A 131 30.52 11.26 -44.47
C LEU A 131 30.95 12.52 -43.71
N ILE A 132 30.39 12.76 -42.50
CA ILE A 132 30.83 13.87 -41.64
C ILE A 132 32.26 13.62 -41.19
N GLY A 133 32.64 12.38 -40.79
CA GLY A 133 34.00 12.04 -40.45
C GLY A 133 34.96 12.26 -41.64
N ALA A 134 34.55 11.96 -42.85
CA ALA A 134 35.32 12.25 -44.05
C ALA A 134 35.51 13.76 -44.26
N CYS A 135 34.46 14.59 -44.04
CA CYS A 135 34.60 16.04 -44.09
C CYS A 135 35.64 16.57 -43.09
N TRP A 136 35.61 16.09 -41.86
CA TRP A 136 36.62 16.44 -40.86
C TRP A 136 38.03 15.89 -41.21
N SER A 137 38.13 14.71 -41.83
CA SER A 137 39.38 14.15 -42.30
C SER A 137 40.07 15.04 -43.37
N LEU A 138 39.29 15.70 -44.23
CA LEU A 138 39.83 16.70 -45.16
C LEU A 138 40.39 17.92 -44.45
N VAL A 139 39.67 18.45 -43.45
CA VAL A 139 40.12 19.56 -42.62
C VAL A 139 41.45 19.22 -41.92
N VAL A 140 41.51 18.05 -41.29
CA VAL A 140 42.74 17.53 -40.67
C VAL A 140 43.89 17.42 -41.68
N GLY A 141 43.59 16.95 -42.90
CA GLY A 141 44.59 16.80 -43.96
C GLY A 141 45.21 18.13 -44.45
N ASP A 142 44.40 19.14 -44.62
CA ASP A 142 44.88 20.47 -45.01
C ASP A 142 45.71 21.14 -43.89
N LEU A 143 45.33 20.94 -42.61
CA LEU A 143 46.10 21.40 -41.45
C LEU A 143 47.45 20.67 -41.32
N LEU A 144 47.53 19.38 -41.61
CA LEU A 144 48.75 18.61 -41.58
C LEU A 144 49.75 18.99 -42.72
N ALA A 145 49.28 19.63 -43.78
CA ALA A 145 50.14 20.13 -44.84
C ALA A 145 50.98 21.35 -44.44
N ILE A 146 50.67 21.96 -43.27
CA ILE A 146 51.39 23.11 -42.72
C ILE A 146 52.57 22.58 -41.88
N ASP A 147 53.77 22.88 -42.29
CA ASP A 147 55.00 22.45 -41.59
C ASP A 147 55.35 23.42 -40.45
N LEU A 148 54.52 23.49 -39.43
CA LEU A 148 54.67 24.27 -38.21
C LEU A 148 54.34 23.41 -36.99
N ASP A 149 55.19 23.41 -35.96
CA ASP A 149 54.97 22.63 -34.74
C ASP A 149 53.67 23.05 -34.03
N LEU A 150 53.34 24.33 -34.06
CA LEU A 150 52.11 24.85 -33.47
C LEU A 150 50.86 24.35 -34.22
N ALA A 151 50.95 24.21 -35.55
CA ALA A 151 49.88 23.64 -36.36
C ALA A 151 49.63 22.17 -36.02
N ARG A 152 50.69 21.38 -35.76
CA ARG A 152 50.60 19.98 -35.31
C ARG A 152 49.87 19.85 -33.98
N LEU A 153 50.18 20.69 -32.99
CA LEU A 153 49.45 20.73 -31.71
C LEU A 153 47.96 21.10 -31.91
N PHE A 154 47.69 22.04 -32.82
CA PHE A 154 46.30 22.41 -33.15
C PHE A 154 45.56 21.26 -33.83
N VAL A 155 46.21 20.50 -34.73
CA VAL A 155 45.63 19.28 -35.33
C VAL A 155 45.23 18.28 -34.26
N LEU A 156 46.13 18.04 -33.28
CA LEU A 156 45.83 17.12 -32.18
C LEU A 156 44.59 17.57 -31.39
N PHE A 157 44.51 18.87 -31.08
CA PHE A 157 43.33 19.44 -30.42
C PHE A 157 42.07 19.25 -31.24
N VAL A 158 42.06 19.54 -32.54
CA VAL A 158 40.93 19.34 -33.44
C VAL A 158 40.49 17.90 -33.48
N VAL A 159 41.43 16.95 -33.62
CA VAL A 159 41.15 15.50 -33.66
C VAL A 159 40.53 15.03 -32.36
N ILE A 160 41.04 15.47 -31.20
CA ILE A 160 40.50 15.11 -29.89
C ILE A 160 39.06 15.66 -29.76
N MET A 161 38.83 16.93 -30.09
CA MET A 161 37.52 17.57 -29.98
C MET A 161 36.45 16.93 -30.89
N VAL A 162 36.80 16.71 -32.17
CA VAL A 162 35.88 16.05 -33.12
C VAL A 162 35.59 14.61 -32.68
N THR A 163 36.61 13.90 -32.19
CA THR A 163 36.47 12.52 -31.68
C THR A 163 35.57 12.49 -30.47
N ALA A 164 35.76 13.39 -29.51
CA ALA A 164 34.92 13.49 -28.31
C ALA A 164 33.46 13.78 -28.65
N VAL A 165 33.21 14.79 -29.50
CA VAL A 165 31.86 15.14 -29.96
C VAL A 165 31.20 13.98 -30.68
N THR A 166 31.89 13.33 -31.63
CA THR A 166 31.39 12.17 -32.35
C THR A 166 31.04 11.01 -31.39
N ALA A 167 31.91 10.71 -30.43
CA ALA A 167 31.69 9.64 -29.45
C ALA A 167 30.49 9.90 -28.54
N MET A 168 30.26 11.16 -28.14
CA MET A 168 29.13 11.55 -27.29
C MET A 168 27.80 11.57 -28.05
N LEU A 169 27.79 12.11 -29.28
CA LEU A 169 26.56 12.28 -30.05
C LEU A 169 26.09 11.01 -30.74
N ALA A 170 27.00 10.08 -31.01
CA ALA A 170 26.67 8.84 -31.72
C ALA A 170 26.65 7.60 -30.80
N GLU A 171 26.75 7.77 -29.47
CA GLU A 171 26.81 6.68 -28.48
C GLU A 171 25.68 5.67 -28.60
N THR A 172 24.48 6.13 -28.94
CA THR A 172 23.30 5.26 -29.06
C THR A 172 23.37 4.31 -30.26
N VAL A 173 24.25 4.59 -31.22
CA VAL A 173 24.51 3.75 -32.42
C VAL A 173 26.02 3.51 -32.54
N PRO A 174 26.61 2.50 -31.86
CA PRO A 174 28.07 2.29 -31.82
C PRO A 174 28.75 2.19 -33.20
N LEU A 175 28.06 1.61 -34.19
CA LEU A 175 28.54 1.57 -35.57
C LEU A 175 28.70 2.96 -36.19
N ALA A 176 27.90 3.94 -35.81
CA ALA A 176 28.02 5.31 -36.29
C ALA A 176 29.25 6.00 -35.68
N VAL A 177 29.64 5.70 -34.42
CA VAL A 177 30.88 6.18 -33.82
C VAL A 177 32.05 5.67 -34.63
N ILE A 178 32.10 4.36 -34.88
CA ILE A 178 33.19 3.75 -35.68
C ILE A 178 33.22 4.37 -37.08
N GLY A 179 32.09 4.50 -37.75
CA GLY A 179 31.99 5.13 -39.07
C GLY A 179 32.52 6.56 -39.10
N GLY A 180 32.12 7.37 -38.10
CA GLY A 180 32.56 8.78 -37.99
C GLY A 180 34.05 8.95 -37.71
N LEU A 181 34.65 8.05 -36.93
CA LEU A 181 36.09 8.10 -36.59
C LEU A 181 36.98 7.47 -37.65
N ALA A 182 36.50 6.50 -38.42
CA ALA A 182 37.32 5.75 -39.38
C ALA A 182 38.04 6.62 -40.42
N PRO A 183 37.44 7.63 -41.08
CA PRO A 183 38.17 8.46 -42.06
C PRO A 183 39.33 9.23 -41.43
N ILE A 184 39.16 9.74 -40.21
CA ILE A 184 40.23 10.43 -39.48
C ILE A 184 41.34 9.45 -39.07
N ALA A 185 40.96 8.24 -38.60
CA ALA A 185 41.92 7.19 -38.24
C ALA A 185 42.77 6.76 -39.43
N ILE A 186 42.16 6.59 -40.61
CA ILE A 186 42.85 6.25 -41.86
C ILE A 186 43.85 7.36 -42.22
N ARG A 187 43.46 8.62 -42.07
CA ARG A 187 44.35 9.77 -42.34
C ARG A 187 45.57 9.79 -41.40
N LEU A 188 45.33 9.57 -40.11
CA LEU A 188 46.43 9.50 -39.10
C LEU A 188 47.36 8.31 -39.33
N LEU A 189 46.80 7.16 -39.74
CA LEU A 189 47.61 6.00 -40.11
C LEU A 189 48.45 6.30 -41.34
N ALA A 190 47.91 6.96 -42.35
CA ALA A 190 48.64 7.41 -43.51
C ALA A 190 49.79 8.36 -43.12
N LEU A 191 49.55 9.29 -42.20
CA LEU A 191 50.59 10.17 -41.66
C LEU A 191 51.71 9.38 -40.96
N ALA A 192 51.38 8.39 -40.14
CA ALA A 192 52.37 7.56 -39.42
C ALA A 192 53.25 6.73 -40.35
N VAL A 193 52.67 6.27 -41.50
CA VAL A 193 53.38 5.43 -42.48
C VAL A 193 54.20 6.26 -43.49
N ILE A 194 53.67 7.38 -43.95
CA ILE A 194 54.29 8.22 -45.02
C ILE A 194 55.18 9.30 -44.41
N GLY A 195 54.78 9.88 -43.26
CA GLY A 195 55.54 10.88 -42.52
C GLY A 195 56.79 10.22 -41.91
N LYS A 196 57.93 10.74 -42.28
CA LYS A 196 59.23 10.18 -41.79
C LYS A 196 59.76 10.89 -40.56
N SER A 197 59.01 11.84 -40.00
CA SER A 197 59.41 12.64 -38.85
C SER A 197 58.93 12.02 -37.53
N ILE A 198 59.78 12.13 -36.47
CA ILE A 198 59.39 11.68 -35.12
C ILE A 198 58.13 12.43 -34.60
N PRO A 199 57.97 13.78 -34.81
CA PRO A 199 56.79 14.50 -34.41
C PRO A 199 55.48 13.99 -35.08
N ASP A 200 55.54 13.60 -36.35
CA ASP A 200 54.35 13.08 -37.07
C ASP A 200 53.90 11.73 -36.51
N LEU A 201 54.88 10.86 -36.18
CA LEU A 201 54.58 9.58 -35.52
C LEU A 201 54.00 9.79 -34.12
N ALA A 202 54.57 10.71 -33.33
CA ALA A 202 54.08 11.03 -32.00
C ALA A 202 52.63 11.57 -32.05
N LEU A 203 52.35 12.49 -32.99
CA LEU A 203 51.00 13.02 -33.23
C LEU A 203 50.00 11.89 -33.58
N ALA A 204 50.37 11.03 -34.52
CA ALA A 204 49.52 9.94 -34.95
C ALA A 204 49.22 8.96 -33.81
N MET A 205 50.22 8.64 -32.99
CA MET A 205 50.07 7.74 -31.81
C MET A 205 49.15 8.38 -30.75
N MET A 206 49.37 9.66 -30.41
CA MET A 206 48.54 10.37 -29.42
C MET A 206 47.10 10.49 -29.90
N ALA A 207 46.85 10.84 -31.15
CA ALA A 207 45.54 10.92 -31.75
C ALA A 207 44.84 9.56 -31.84
N ALA A 208 45.55 8.49 -32.20
CA ALA A 208 45.04 7.13 -32.19
C ALA A 208 44.66 6.67 -30.75
N GLY A 209 45.51 6.98 -29.77
CA GLY A 209 45.22 6.73 -28.35
C GLY A 209 43.95 7.45 -27.88
N ALA A 210 43.75 8.72 -28.25
CA ALA A 210 42.56 9.48 -27.95
C ALA A 210 41.31 8.87 -28.63
N GLN A 211 41.41 8.48 -29.91
CA GLN A 211 40.29 7.82 -30.61
C GLN A 211 39.89 6.50 -29.95
N LEU A 212 40.88 5.67 -29.57
CA LEU A 212 40.63 4.41 -28.86
C LEU A 212 39.95 4.67 -27.51
N PHE A 213 40.46 5.64 -26.75
CA PHE A 213 39.83 6.03 -25.46
C PHE A 213 38.38 6.44 -25.64
N PHE A 214 38.07 7.34 -26.55
CA PHE A 214 36.69 7.80 -26.76
C PHE A 214 35.77 6.72 -27.36
N LEU A 215 36.32 5.79 -28.15
CA LEU A 215 35.55 4.64 -28.62
C LEU A 215 35.17 3.72 -27.45
N LEU A 216 36.10 3.41 -26.56
CA LEU A 216 35.80 2.62 -25.34
C LEU A 216 34.84 3.37 -24.40
N PHE A 217 34.99 4.67 -24.27
CA PHE A 217 34.12 5.52 -23.49
C PHE A 217 32.66 5.51 -24.06
N SER A 218 32.54 5.63 -25.40
CA SER A 218 31.23 5.56 -26.08
C SER A 218 30.53 4.20 -25.87
N THR A 219 31.26 3.08 -25.83
CA THR A 219 30.67 1.77 -25.54
C THR A 219 30.12 1.72 -24.11
N ARG A 220 30.78 2.31 -23.15
CA ARG A 220 30.31 2.42 -21.76
C ARG A 220 29.06 3.30 -21.65
N LEU A 221 29.02 4.43 -22.36
CA LEU A 221 27.83 5.27 -22.43
C LEU A 221 26.66 4.52 -23.05
N HIS A 222 26.89 3.77 -24.13
CA HIS A 222 25.89 2.93 -24.76
C HIS A 222 25.26 1.91 -23.77
N GLU A 223 26.10 1.19 -23.01
CA GLU A 223 25.63 0.24 -21.99
C GLU A 223 24.79 0.92 -20.92
N THR A 224 25.19 2.12 -20.46
CA THR A 224 24.41 2.88 -19.46
C THR A 224 23.08 3.37 -20.01
N THR A 225 23.03 3.79 -21.27
CA THR A 225 21.81 4.19 -21.95
C THR A 225 20.83 3.02 -22.11
N LEU A 226 21.33 1.84 -22.50
CA LEU A 226 20.54 0.61 -22.57
C LEU A 226 19.97 0.23 -21.19
N SER A 227 20.79 0.27 -20.14
CA SER A 227 20.36 -0.04 -18.78
C SER A 227 19.29 0.92 -18.29
N ARG A 228 19.43 2.23 -18.57
CA ARG A 228 18.39 3.23 -18.21
C ARG A 228 17.07 2.98 -18.94
N LEU A 229 17.11 2.63 -20.23
CA LEU A 229 15.90 2.31 -20.99
C LEU A 229 15.20 1.05 -20.45
N SER A 230 15.96 -0.01 -20.14
CA SER A 230 15.39 -1.25 -19.58
C SER A 230 14.75 -1.02 -18.22
N LEU A 231 15.40 -0.27 -17.32
CA LEU A 231 14.86 0.08 -16.00
C LEU A 231 13.59 0.96 -16.12
N ARG A 232 13.54 1.86 -17.11
CA ARG A 232 12.36 2.69 -17.35
C ARG A 232 11.15 1.86 -17.74
N THR A 233 11.30 0.92 -18.68
CA THR A 233 10.21 0.04 -19.11
C THR A 233 9.76 -0.90 -18.00
N GLU A 234 10.67 -1.43 -17.21
CA GLU A 234 10.35 -2.24 -16.03
C GLU A 234 9.54 -1.43 -15.00
N LYS A 235 10.00 -0.20 -14.71
CA LYS A 235 9.28 0.71 -13.80
C LYS A 235 7.85 1.01 -14.31
N GLU A 236 7.68 1.28 -15.61
CA GLU A 236 6.36 1.54 -16.20
C GLU A 236 5.44 0.31 -16.08
N SER A 237 5.96 -0.91 -16.30
CA SER A 237 5.18 -2.14 -16.15
C SER A 237 4.77 -2.40 -14.69
N LEU A 238 5.68 -2.19 -13.74
CA LEU A 238 5.39 -2.32 -12.31
C LEU A 238 4.35 -1.29 -11.83
N LEU A 239 4.41 -0.05 -12.33
CA LEU A 239 3.41 0.97 -11.99
C LEU A 239 2.01 0.56 -12.46
N LEU A 240 1.88 -0.01 -13.66
CA LEU A 240 0.59 -0.51 -14.17
C LEU A 240 0.07 -1.67 -13.32
N GLU A 241 0.93 -2.62 -12.95
CA GLU A 241 0.56 -3.75 -12.09
C GLU A 241 0.09 -3.28 -10.69
N VAL A 242 0.79 -2.31 -10.09
CA VAL A 242 0.40 -1.72 -8.80
C VAL A 242 -0.94 -0.99 -8.90
N GLN A 243 -1.18 -0.26 -10.01
CA GLN A 243 -2.46 0.43 -10.22
C GLN A 243 -3.62 -0.57 -10.37
N GLU A 244 -3.43 -1.65 -11.11
CA GLU A 244 -4.43 -2.71 -11.27
C GLU A 244 -4.71 -3.43 -9.94
N ALA A 245 -3.66 -3.79 -9.20
CA ALA A 245 -3.79 -4.41 -7.88
C ALA A 245 -4.54 -3.50 -6.89
N LYS A 246 -4.23 -2.19 -6.90
CA LYS A 246 -4.92 -1.20 -6.08
C LYS A 246 -6.41 -1.10 -6.43
N ALA A 247 -6.73 -0.99 -7.72
CA ALA A 247 -8.13 -0.91 -8.18
C ALA A 247 -8.95 -2.14 -7.76
N ASN A 248 -8.36 -3.35 -7.89
CA ASN A 248 -9.00 -4.59 -7.45
C ASN A 248 -9.19 -4.65 -5.93
N SER A 249 -8.22 -4.16 -5.15
CA SER A 249 -8.31 -4.08 -3.69
C SER A 249 -9.40 -3.09 -3.24
N ASP A 250 -9.46 -1.90 -3.84
CA ASP A 250 -10.48 -0.88 -3.53
C ASP A 250 -11.89 -1.39 -3.87
N GLU A 251 -12.06 -2.09 -4.99
CA GLU A 251 -13.34 -2.70 -5.35
C GLU A 251 -13.76 -3.81 -4.39
N ALA A 252 -12.81 -4.68 -3.97
CA ALA A 252 -13.09 -5.73 -2.98
C ALA A 252 -13.50 -5.14 -1.63
N ARG A 253 -12.82 -4.06 -1.18
CA ARG A 253 -13.14 -3.34 0.04
C ARG A 253 -14.55 -2.73 -0.03
N ARG A 254 -14.89 -2.05 -1.13
CA ARG A 254 -16.22 -1.45 -1.33
C ARG A 254 -17.32 -2.50 -1.25
N ARG A 255 -17.14 -3.66 -1.89
CA ARG A 255 -18.13 -4.75 -1.82
C ARG A 255 -18.28 -5.31 -0.41
N ALA A 256 -17.18 -5.43 0.34
CA ALA A 256 -17.23 -5.87 1.72
C ALA A 256 -17.98 -4.86 2.62
N GLU A 257 -17.72 -3.56 2.44
CA GLU A 257 -18.42 -2.49 3.15
C GLU A 257 -19.92 -2.48 2.83
N GLU A 258 -20.30 -2.57 1.55
CA GLU A 258 -21.70 -2.65 1.10
C GLU A 258 -22.42 -3.87 1.69
N ALA A 259 -21.77 -5.05 1.69
CA ALA A 259 -22.33 -6.26 2.27
C ALA A 259 -22.52 -6.13 3.80
N ASN A 260 -21.58 -5.51 4.51
CA ASN A 260 -21.68 -5.27 5.95
C ASN A 260 -22.82 -4.28 6.29
N LEU A 261 -22.95 -3.22 5.49
CA LEU A 261 -24.06 -2.26 5.63
C LEU A 261 -25.43 -2.93 5.39
N ALA A 262 -25.54 -3.74 4.34
CA ALA A 262 -26.77 -4.48 4.04
C ALA A 262 -27.12 -5.48 5.16
N LYS A 263 -26.12 -6.21 5.72
CA LYS A 263 -26.29 -7.10 6.88
C LYS A 263 -26.84 -6.34 8.09
N SER A 264 -26.25 -5.19 8.41
CA SER A 264 -26.66 -4.39 9.58
C SER A 264 -28.09 -3.82 9.41
N HIS A 265 -28.42 -3.34 8.21
CA HIS A 265 -29.78 -2.84 7.92
C HIS A 265 -30.83 -3.97 7.99
N PHE A 266 -30.51 -5.13 7.43
CA PHE A 266 -31.40 -6.31 7.49
C PHE A 266 -31.66 -6.72 8.93
N LEU A 267 -30.64 -6.82 9.78
CA LEU A 267 -30.78 -7.19 11.19
C LEU A 267 -31.61 -6.15 11.96
N ALA A 268 -31.39 -4.86 11.71
CA ALA A 268 -32.17 -3.80 12.35
C ALA A 268 -33.69 -3.87 12.01
N THR A 269 -34.00 -4.09 10.72
CA THR A 269 -35.38 -4.23 10.26
C THR A 269 -36.03 -5.49 10.84
N MET A 270 -35.33 -6.64 10.74
CA MET A 270 -35.84 -7.91 11.26
C MET A 270 -36.11 -7.87 12.77
N SER A 271 -35.31 -7.16 13.55
CA SER A 271 -35.58 -7.02 14.98
C SER A 271 -36.84 -6.27 15.26
N HIS A 272 -37.13 -5.19 14.54
CA HIS A 272 -38.39 -4.45 14.70
C HIS A 272 -39.61 -5.34 14.37
N GLU A 273 -39.48 -6.10 13.25
CA GLU A 273 -40.54 -6.99 12.78
C GLU A 273 -40.75 -8.22 13.70
N LEU A 274 -39.72 -8.66 14.41
CA LEU A 274 -39.80 -9.74 15.40
C LEU A 274 -40.26 -9.26 16.77
N ARG A 275 -39.92 -8.04 17.17
CA ARG A 275 -40.28 -7.49 18.49
C ARG A 275 -41.81 -7.31 18.65
N THR A 276 -42.49 -6.87 17.59
CA THR A 276 -43.95 -6.57 17.64
C THR A 276 -44.77 -7.81 17.95
N PRO A 277 -44.69 -8.94 17.19
CA PRO A 277 -45.48 -10.15 17.53
C PRO A 277 -45.04 -10.77 18.85
N LEU A 278 -43.72 -10.66 19.18
CA LEU A 278 -43.20 -11.22 20.43
C LEU A 278 -43.73 -10.47 21.66
N ASN A 279 -43.84 -9.15 21.60
CA ASN A 279 -44.44 -8.37 22.69
C ASN A 279 -45.92 -8.72 22.87
N ALA A 280 -46.67 -9.03 21.78
CA ALA A 280 -48.04 -9.51 21.90
C ALA A 280 -48.12 -10.88 22.58
N ILE A 281 -47.25 -11.84 22.20
CA ILE A 281 -47.13 -13.14 22.85
C ILE A 281 -46.82 -13.00 24.33
N LEU A 282 -45.85 -12.14 24.69
CA LEU A 282 -45.45 -11.85 26.06
C LEU A 282 -46.64 -11.26 26.84
N GLY A 283 -47.35 -10.26 26.31
CA GLY A 283 -48.47 -9.67 26.95
C GLY A 283 -49.62 -10.65 27.24
N PHE A 284 -49.97 -11.49 26.25
CA PHE A 284 -50.98 -12.51 26.47
C PHE A 284 -50.55 -13.58 27.49
N SER A 285 -49.31 -14.03 27.42
CA SER A 285 -48.78 -15.02 28.35
C SER A 285 -48.68 -14.46 29.78
N GLU A 286 -48.39 -13.16 29.95
CA GLU A 286 -48.38 -12.47 31.24
C GLU A 286 -49.79 -12.42 31.88
N VAL A 287 -50.81 -12.06 31.08
CA VAL A 287 -52.21 -12.06 31.51
C VAL A 287 -52.65 -13.47 31.93
N MET A 288 -52.28 -14.50 31.14
CA MET A 288 -52.58 -15.90 31.46
C MET A 288 -51.84 -16.39 32.72
N LYS A 289 -50.57 -16.11 32.87
CA LYS A 289 -49.73 -16.45 34.03
C LYS A 289 -50.25 -15.80 35.31
N GLY A 290 -50.69 -14.51 35.20
CA GLY A 290 -51.24 -13.73 36.30
C GLY A 290 -52.72 -14.05 36.64
N GLU A 291 -53.35 -14.96 35.88
CA GLU A 291 -54.76 -15.35 36.07
C GLU A 291 -55.73 -14.14 36.14
N VAL A 292 -55.42 -13.06 35.34
CA VAL A 292 -56.11 -11.76 35.42
C VAL A 292 -57.64 -11.89 35.19
N PHE A 293 -58.05 -12.84 34.35
CA PHE A 293 -59.49 -13.09 34.05
C PHE A 293 -60.09 -14.26 34.86
N GLY A 294 -59.39 -14.71 35.89
CA GLY A 294 -59.80 -15.81 36.77
C GLY A 294 -58.84 -17.00 36.71
N PRO A 295 -58.94 -17.90 37.71
CA PRO A 295 -58.06 -19.04 37.85
C PRO A 295 -58.22 -20.05 36.71
N HIS A 296 -57.13 -20.67 36.27
CA HIS A 296 -57.17 -21.73 35.29
C HIS A 296 -57.88 -22.99 35.81
N ALA A 297 -58.76 -23.55 35.03
CA ALA A 297 -59.46 -24.80 35.37
C ALA A 297 -58.45 -25.97 35.55
N ASN A 298 -57.32 -25.95 34.86
CA ASN A 298 -56.23 -26.92 35.00
C ASN A 298 -54.92 -26.15 35.38
N PRO A 299 -54.28 -26.51 36.51
CA PRO A 299 -53.01 -25.88 36.94
C PRO A 299 -51.88 -25.90 35.90
N ALA A 300 -51.88 -26.90 35.02
CA ALA A 300 -50.87 -27.04 33.95
C ALA A 300 -50.89 -25.83 32.97
N TYR A 301 -52.03 -25.17 32.78
CA TYR A 301 -52.08 -24.01 31.88
C TYR A 301 -51.30 -22.80 32.43
N ARG A 302 -51.21 -22.66 33.73
CA ARG A 302 -50.39 -21.64 34.36
C ARG A 302 -48.90 -21.92 34.14
N GLU A 303 -48.50 -23.18 34.21
CA GLU A 303 -47.13 -23.61 33.92
C GLU A 303 -46.79 -23.36 32.45
N TYR A 304 -47.68 -23.75 31.52
CA TYR A 304 -47.48 -23.47 30.09
C TYR A 304 -47.41 -21.97 29.79
N ALA A 305 -48.25 -21.15 30.42
CA ALA A 305 -48.21 -19.69 30.28
C ALA A 305 -46.86 -19.11 30.77
N ASN A 306 -46.35 -19.64 31.89
CA ASN A 306 -45.05 -19.27 32.42
C ASN A 306 -43.89 -19.67 31.49
N ASP A 307 -43.95 -20.86 30.88
CA ASP A 307 -42.96 -21.34 29.94
C ASP A 307 -42.97 -20.52 28.64
N ILE A 308 -44.14 -20.17 28.12
CA ILE A 308 -44.30 -19.29 26.96
C ILE A 308 -43.70 -17.91 27.27
N HIS A 309 -44.03 -17.34 28.39
CA HIS A 309 -43.54 -16.03 28.84
C HIS A 309 -42.01 -16.02 28.98
N SER A 310 -41.47 -17.02 29.65
CA SER A 310 -40.02 -17.17 29.85
C SER A 310 -39.28 -17.34 28.53
N SER A 311 -39.80 -18.18 27.64
CA SER A 311 -39.20 -18.44 26.31
C SER A 311 -39.27 -17.19 25.43
N GLY A 312 -40.41 -16.45 25.46
CA GLY A 312 -40.56 -15.21 24.73
C GLY A 312 -39.60 -14.12 25.21
N HIS A 313 -39.41 -13.99 26.53
CA HIS A 313 -38.47 -13.05 27.11
C HIS A 313 -37.04 -13.37 26.74
N HIS A 314 -36.69 -14.67 26.73
CA HIS A 314 -35.38 -15.12 26.28
C HIS A 314 -35.12 -14.78 24.81
N LEU A 315 -36.10 -15.00 23.92
CA LEU A 315 -36.00 -14.67 22.51
C LEU A 315 -35.83 -13.16 22.28
N LEU A 316 -36.56 -12.31 23.01
CA LEU A 316 -36.42 -10.87 22.95
C LEU A 316 -35.01 -10.40 23.36
N THR A 317 -34.45 -11.02 24.41
CA THR A 317 -33.06 -10.76 24.84
C THR A 317 -32.06 -11.10 23.73
N LEU A 318 -32.19 -12.29 23.11
CA LEU A 318 -31.31 -12.72 22.01
C LEU A 318 -31.37 -11.75 20.83
N ILE A 319 -32.58 -11.33 20.43
CA ILE A 319 -32.72 -10.37 19.33
C ILE A 319 -31.99 -9.06 19.64
N ASN A 320 -32.16 -8.54 20.86
CA ASN A 320 -31.49 -7.30 21.27
C ASN A 320 -29.94 -7.47 21.31
N GLU A 321 -29.44 -8.59 21.82
CA GLU A 321 -28.01 -8.92 21.82
C GLU A 321 -27.41 -8.98 20.39
N ILE A 322 -28.12 -9.60 19.44
CA ILE A 322 -27.70 -9.67 18.02
C ILE A 322 -27.64 -8.27 17.41
N LEU A 323 -28.62 -7.43 17.72
CA LEU A 323 -28.65 -6.05 17.23
C LEU A 323 -27.51 -5.21 17.78
N ASP A 324 -27.28 -5.28 19.12
CA ASP A 324 -26.20 -4.54 19.76
C ASP A 324 -24.85 -4.95 19.14
N LEU A 325 -24.63 -6.25 18.99
CA LEU A 325 -23.41 -6.75 18.34
C LEU A 325 -23.27 -6.26 16.91
N SER A 326 -24.36 -6.31 16.12
CA SER A 326 -24.36 -5.84 14.73
C SER A 326 -24.05 -4.33 14.62
N ARG A 327 -24.58 -3.51 15.54
CA ARG A 327 -24.28 -2.07 15.60
C ARG A 327 -22.84 -1.80 15.98
N ILE A 328 -22.28 -2.59 16.92
CA ILE A 328 -20.89 -2.50 17.34
C ILE A 328 -19.95 -2.88 16.17
N GLU A 329 -20.19 -4.04 15.51
CA GLU A 329 -19.40 -4.50 14.37
C GLU A 329 -19.43 -3.52 13.19
N ALA A 330 -20.55 -2.84 12.98
CA ALA A 330 -20.71 -1.85 11.92
C ALA A 330 -20.18 -0.45 12.27
N GLY A 331 -19.63 -0.24 13.48
CA GLY A 331 -19.19 1.07 13.98
C GLY A 331 -20.32 2.09 14.14
N ARG A 332 -21.58 1.63 14.34
CA ARG A 332 -22.80 2.45 14.44
C ARG A 332 -23.37 2.51 15.86
N TYR A 333 -22.61 2.07 16.84
CA TYR A 333 -22.98 2.18 18.24
C TYR A 333 -22.49 3.52 18.79
N ASP A 334 -23.40 4.47 18.98
CA ASP A 334 -23.11 5.79 19.51
C ASP A 334 -23.13 5.74 21.04
N LEU A 335 -21.95 5.95 21.67
CA LEU A 335 -21.82 6.06 23.13
C LEU A 335 -22.45 7.36 23.60
N ARG A 336 -23.30 7.26 24.64
CA ARG A 336 -23.82 8.42 25.39
C ARG A 336 -22.98 8.59 26.65
N GLU A 337 -21.88 9.27 26.50
CA GLU A 337 -20.88 9.41 27.55
C GLU A 337 -21.32 10.42 28.62
N GLU A 338 -21.21 10.02 29.86
CA GLU A 338 -21.55 10.81 31.04
C GLU A 338 -20.62 10.45 32.22
N ALA A 339 -20.74 11.18 33.33
CA ALA A 339 -19.95 10.96 34.54
C ALA A 339 -20.47 9.77 35.35
N VAL A 340 -19.88 8.58 35.15
CA VAL A 340 -20.34 7.28 35.67
C VAL A 340 -19.54 6.85 36.90
N SER A 341 -20.21 6.31 37.91
CA SER A 341 -19.58 5.66 39.09
C SER A 341 -19.55 4.15 38.88
N ILE A 342 -18.34 3.57 38.74
CA ILE A 342 -18.18 2.11 38.67
C ILE A 342 -18.70 1.42 39.93
N ALA A 343 -18.44 2.01 41.11
CA ALA A 343 -18.90 1.46 42.39
C ALA A 343 -20.43 1.31 42.41
N TYR A 344 -21.15 2.32 41.97
CA TYR A 344 -22.61 2.30 41.89
C TYR A 344 -23.12 1.21 40.94
N ILE A 345 -22.53 1.12 39.72
CA ILE A 345 -22.94 0.10 38.75
C ILE A 345 -22.68 -1.32 39.26
N ILE A 346 -21.57 -1.56 39.93
CA ILE A 346 -21.25 -2.87 40.52
C ILE A 346 -22.28 -3.23 41.61
N ASP A 347 -22.61 -2.29 42.50
CA ASP A 347 -23.57 -2.56 43.57
C ASP A 347 -25.00 -2.81 43.01
N ASP A 348 -25.42 -2.04 42.05
CA ASP A 348 -26.72 -2.22 41.37
C ASP A 348 -26.79 -3.58 40.63
N ALA A 349 -25.76 -3.96 39.86
CA ALA A 349 -25.69 -5.25 39.19
C ALA A 349 -25.68 -6.43 40.19
N LYS A 350 -25.01 -6.28 41.33
CA LYS A 350 -25.00 -7.27 42.41
C LYS A 350 -26.38 -7.44 43.02
N HIS A 351 -27.13 -6.32 43.28
CA HIS A 351 -28.49 -6.38 43.75
C HIS A 351 -29.45 -7.05 42.77
N MET A 352 -29.35 -6.71 41.47
CA MET A 352 -30.19 -7.31 40.43
C MET A 352 -30.04 -8.83 40.34
N LEU A 353 -28.81 -9.34 40.55
CA LEU A 353 -28.50 -10.75 40.38
C LEU A 353 -28.43 -11.54 41.69
N ALA A 354 -28.65 -10.88 42.86
CA ALA A 354 -28.56 -11.48 44.20
C ALA A 354 -29.47 -12.69 44.38
N LEU A 355 -30.72 -12.63 43.90
CA LEU A 355 -31.66 -13.73 44.02
C LEU A 355 -31.23 -14.96 43.22
N ARG A 356 -30.65 -14.76 42.02
CA ARG A 356 -30.14 -15.85 41.17
C ARG A 356 -28.91 -16.53 41.84
N ALA A 357 -27.98 -15.77 42.41
CA ALA A 357 -26.84 -16.30 43.13
C ALA A 357 -27.28 -17.05 44.39
N LYS A 358 -28.26 -16.47 45.15
CA LYS A 358 -28.79 -17.11 46.34
C LYS A 358 -29.51 -18.44 46.06
N ALA A 359 -30.23 -18.53 44.95
CA ALA A 359 -30.88 -19.77 44.50
C ALA A 359 -29.88 -20.91 44.24
N LYS A 360 -28.62 -20.57 43.86
CA LYS A 360 -27.49 -21.53 43.69
C LYS A 360 -26.61 -21.60 44.97
N ASN A 361 -26.94 -20.99 46.08
CA ASN A 361 -26.11 -20.87 47.29
C ASN A 361 -24.71 -20.32 47.02
N GLN A 362 -24.57 -19.41 46.01
CA GLN A 362 -23.28 -18.80 45.65
C GLN A 362 -23.06 -17.51 46.46
N THR A 363 -21.78 -17.21 46.73
CA THR A 363 -21.39 -15.99 47.47
C THR A 363 -20.79 -14.99 46.50
N ILE A 364 -21.32 -13.76 46.43
CA ILE A 364 -20.77 -12.66 45.65
C ILE A 364 -20.07 -11.68 46.56
N ASN A 365 -18.74 -11.61 46.48
CA ASN A 365 -17.90 -10.67 47.22
C ASN A 365 -17.47 -9.52 46.30
N ALA A 366 -17.68 -8.28 46.71
CA ALA A 366 -17.20 -7.10 46.01
C ALA A 366 -16.09 -6.39 46.80
N LYS A 367 -14.96 -6.14 46.13
CA LYS A 367 -13.83 -5.36 46.66
C LYS A 367 -13.60 -4.19 45.72
N VAL A 368 -14.21 -3.07 46.01
CA VAL A 368 -14.07 -1.83 45.28
C VAL A 368 -13.14 -0.91 46.06
N GLU A 369 -12.14 -0.34 45.41
CA GLU A 369 -11.25 0.63 46.04
C GLU A 369 -12.05 1.88 46.45
N GLU A 370 -11.71 2.41 47.66
CA GLU A 370 -12.35 3.62 48.17
C GLU A 370 -11.94 4.83 47.32
N ASN A 371 -12.88 5.77 47.14
CA ASN A 371 -12.66 7.04 46.42
C ASN A 371 -12.25 6.91 44.95
N LEU A 372 -12.71 5.87 44.25
CA LEU A 372 -12.56 5.84 42.79
C LEU A 372 -13.30 7.03 42.15
N PRO A 373 -12.62 7.87 41.33
CA PRO A 373 -13.26 8.95 40.61
C PRO A 373 -14.23 8.39 39.57
N ARG A 374 -15.11 9.26 39.09
CA ARG A 374 -16.04 8.89 38.00
C ARG A 374 -15.31 8.68 36.71
N LEU A 375 -15.87 7.83 35.85
CA LEU A 375 -15.43 7.63 34.48
C LEU A 375 -16.31 8.46 33.53
N TRP A 376 -15.70 8.99 32.50
CA TRP A 376 -16.40 9.52 31.34
C TRP A 376 -16.74 8.36 30.40
N ALA A 377 -17.94 7.79 30.54
CA ALA A 377 -18.35 6.56 29.88
C ALA A 377 -19.86 6.53 29.67
N ASP A 378 -20.34 5.60 28.85
CA ASP A 378 -21.78 5.33 28.71
C ASP A 378 -22.24 4.42 29.85
N GLU A 379 -23.16 4.93 30.69
CA GLU A 379 -23.67 4.19 31.86
C GLU A 379 -24.37 2.89 31.46
N ARG A 380 -25.17 2.89 30.36
CA ARG A 380 -25.88 1.70 29.90
C ARG A 380 -24.93 0.64 29.40
N ALA A 381 -23.92 1.03 28.60
CA ALA A 381 -22.92 0.14 28.10
C ALA A 381 -22.05 -0.44 29.25
N THR A 382 -21.64 0.40 30.21
CA THR A 382 -20.86 -0.05 31.37
C THR A 382 -21.67 -1.01 32.25
N ARG A 383 -22.96 -0.72 32.48
CA ARG A 383 -23.90 -1.60 33.19
C ARG A 383 -24.06 -2.95 32.45
N GLN A 384 -24.22 -2.93 31.15
CA GLN A 384 -24.32 -4.14 30.32
C GLN A 384 -23.05 -5.00 30.39
N ILE A 385 -21.86 -4.38 30.38
CA ILE A 385 -20.57 -5.06 30.61
C ILE A 385 -20.60 -5.82 31.95
N VAL A 386 -20.92 -5.13 33.04
CA VAL A 386 -20.91 -5.73 34.38
C VAL A 386 -21.97 -6.83 34.50
N LEU A 387 -23.18 -6.62 34.00
CA LEU A 387 -24.25 -7.61 34.04
C LEU A 387 -23.90 -8.85 33.21
N ASN A 388 -23.35 -8.70 32.02
CA ASN A 388 -22.95 -9.84 31.18
C ASN A 388 -21.85 -10.67 31.85
N LEU A 389 -20.83 -10.02 32.42
CA LEU A 389 -19.74 -10.71 33.10
C LEU A 389 -20.22 -11.39 34.39
N LEU A 390 -21.03 -10.71 35.23
CA LEU A 390 -21.52 -11.25 36.49
C LEU A 390 -22.55 -12.37 36.24
N SER A 391 -23.44 -12.22 35.25
CA SER A 391 -24.39 -13.28 34.87
C SER A 391 -23.67 -14.53 34.38
N ASN A 392 -22.59 -14.39 33.60
CA ASN A 392 -21.76 -15.52 33.19
C ASN A 392 -21.08 -16.19 34.39
N ALA A 393 -20.53 -15.40 35.31
CA ALA A 393 -19.93 -15.94 36.52
C ALA A 393 -20.93 -16.75 37.37
N ILE A 394 -22.14 -16.23 37.60
CA ILE A 394 -23.21 -16.95 38.33
C ILE A 394 -23.64 -18.23 37.56
N LYS A 395 -23.71 -18.13 36.27
CA LYS A 395 -24.14 -19.25 35.42
C LYS A 395 -23.18 -20.44 35.52
N PHE A 396 -21.87 -20.22 35.41
CA PHE A 396 -20.85 -21.26 35.32
C PHE A 396 -20.22 -21.63 36.68
N THR A 397 -20.44 -20.85 37.71
CA THR A 397 -20.01 -21.24 39.07
C THR A 397 -20.92 -22.35 39.60
N PRO A 398 -20.37 -23.45 40.14
CA PRO A 398 -21.14 -24.49 40.80
C PRO A 398 -21.91 -23.97 42.03
N PRO A 399 -22.97 -24.69 42.47
CA PRO A 399 -23.63 -24.37 43.73
C PRO A 399 -22.64 -24.31 44.91
N GLY A 400 -22.76 -23.30 45.75
CA GLY A 400 -21.85 -23.06 46.89
C GLY A 400 -20.52 -22.40 46.55
N GLY A 401 -20.27 -22.11 45.25
CA GLY A 401 -19.02 -21.45 44.82
C GLY A 401 -18.98 -19.95 45.07
N GLU A 402 -17.82 -19.34 44.84
CA GLU A 402 -17.56 -17.93 45.09
C GLU A 402 -17.33 -17.13 43.82
N ILE A 403 -17.83 -15.91 43.79
CA ILE A 403 -17.62 -14.91 42.74
C ILE A 403 -17.04 -13.66 43.38
N LEU A 404 -15.88 -13.22 42.87
CA LEU A 404 -15.18 -12.04 43.36
C LEU A 404 -15.17 -10.93 42.31
N ILE A 405 -15.77 -9.80 42.66
CA ILE A 405 -15.74 -8.59 41.85
C ILE A 405 -14.67 -7.67 42.41
N LYS A 406 -13.78 -7.13 41.60
CA LYS A 406 -12.80 -6.11 41.99
C LYS A 406 -12.93 -4.91 41.08
N ALA A 407 -12.79 -3.73 41.61
CA ALA A 407 -12.62 -2.51 40.84
C ALA A 407 -11.59 -1.62 41.54
N GLY A 408 -10.71 -1.00 40.76
CA GLY A 408 -9.62 -0.20 41.26
C GLY A 408 -8.80 0.45 40.17
N TRP A 409 -7.65 0.95 40.51
CA TRP A 409 -6.71 1.60 39.61
C TRP A 409 -5.85 0.61 38.86
N THR A 410 -5.59 0.92 37.59
CA THR A 410 -4.52 0.25 36.82
C THR A 410 -3.17 0.92 37.12
N ALA A 411 -2.07 0.23 36.82
CA ALA A 411 -0.72 0.80 36.93
C ALA A 411 -0.52 2.07 36.05
N GLY A 412 -1.34 2.26 34.99
CA GLY A 412 -1.31 3.41 34.12
C GLY A 412 -2.34 4.49 34.46
N SER A 413 -2.82 4.58 35.68
CA SER A 413 -3.80 5.58 36.14
C SER A 413 -5.20 5.47 35.49
N GLY A 414 -5.50 4.39 34.78
CA GLY A 414 -6.85 4.04 34.34
C GLY A 414 -7.60 3.29 35.42
N GLN A 415 -8.86 2.89 35.16
CA GLN A 415 -9.64 2.06 36.10
C GLN A 415 -9.92 0.69 35.50
N TYR A 416 -10.07 -0.31 36.36
CA TYR A 416 -10.44 -1.66 35.90
C TYR A 416 -11.63 -2.21 36.68
N ILE A 417 -12.33 -3.13 36.05
CA ILE A 417 -13.31 -4.03 36.66
C ILE A 417 -12.85 -5.46 36.38
N SER A 418 -12.69 -6.28 37.43
CA SER A 418 -12.38 -7.70 37.30
C SER A 418 -13.50 -8.51 37.94
N ILE A 419 -13.99 -9.53 37.24
CA ILE A 419 -14.94 -10.52 37.76
C ILE A 419 -14.29 -11.87 37.66
N LYS A 420 -14.07 -12.51 38.83
CA LYS A 420 -13.47 -13.83 38.96
C LYS A 420 -14.48 -14.79 39.52
N ASP A 421 -14.66 -15.93 38.89
CA ASP A 421 -15.48 -17.05 39.34
C ASP A 421 -14.63 -18.24 39.77
N SER A 422 -15.21 -19.11 40.60
CA SER A 422 -14.64 -20.41 40.99
C SER A 422 -15.21 -21.57 40.18
N GLY A 423 -15.58 -21.29 38.94
CA GLY A 423 -16.16 -22.25 38.00
C GLY A 423 -15.17 -23.27 37.44
N PRO A 424 -15.60 -24.06 36.47
CA PRO A 424 -14.77 -25.11 35.88
C PRO A 424 -13.62 -24.60 35.02
N GLY A 425 -13.60 -23.31 34.68
CA GLY A 425 -12.62 -22.71 33.81
C GLY A 425 -12.79 -23.06 32.33
N ILE A 426 -11.96 -22.47 31.48
CA ILE A 426 -11.97 -22.61 30.02
C ILE A 426 -10.59 -23.07 29.58
N PRO A 427 -10.48 -24.15 28.78
CA PRO A 427 -9.21 -24.55 28.17
C PRO A 427 -8.67 -23.43 27.25
N GLU A 428 -7.36 -23.23 27.24
CA GLU A 428 -6.70 -22.17 26.45
C GLU A 428 -7.06 -22.27 24.95
N SER A 429 -7.16 -23.49 24.43
CA SER A 429 -7.57 -23.76 23.04
C SER A 429 -8.99 -23.32 22.71
N GLU A 430 -9.87 -23.18 23.69
CA GLU A 430 -11.27 -22.77 23.51
C GLU A 430 -11.48 -21.25 23.71
N ILE A 431 -10.48 -20.52 24.22
CA ILE A 431 -10.59 -19.07 24.46
C ILE A 431 -10.95 -18.30 23.16
N PRO A 432 -10.32 -18.55 22.00
CA PRO A 432 -10.72 -17.89 20.77
C PRO A 432 -12.17 -18.18 20.35
N LEU A 433 -12.64 -19.41 20.61
CA LEU A 433 -13.99 -19.82 20.31
C LEU A 433 -15.01 -19.10 21.18
N VAL A 434 -14.81 -19.05 22.49
CA VAL A 434 -15.77 -18.36 23.41
C VAL A 434 -15.80 -16.85 23.24
N LEU A 435 -14.78 -16.25 22.61
CA LEU A 435 -14.73 -14.85 22.23
C LEU A 435 -15.33 -14.58 20.85
N SER A 436 -15.66 -15.61 20.07
CA SER A 436 -16.33 -15.43 18.78
C SER A 436 -17.85 -15.35 18.97
N SER A 437 -18.54 -14.68 18.05
CA SER A 437 -20.00 -14.55 18.03
C SER A 437 -20.65 -15.93 17.97
N PHE A 438 -21.60 -16.21 18.88
CA PHE A 438 -22.25 -17.51 19.08
C PHE A 438 -21.30 -18.65 19.53
N GLY A 439 -20.06 -18.33 19.90
CA GLY A 439 -19.10 -19.31 20.38
C GLY A 439 -19.46 -19.84 21.76
N ARG A 440 -19.48 -21.16 21.93
CA ARG A 440 -19.76 -21.84 23.19
C ARG A 440 -18.64 -22.86 23.48
N GLY A 441 -18.07 -22.79 24.67
CA GLY A 441 -17.09 -23.80 25.09
C GLY A 441 -17.71 -25.18 25.28
N SER A 442 -16.91 -26.20 25.18
CA SER A 442 -17.33 -27.62 25.26
C SER A 442 -18.05 -27.95 26.57
N LEU A 443 -17.69 -27.33 27.68
CA LEU A 443 -18.35 -27.48 28.98
C LEU A 443 -19.75 -26.87 28.99
N ALA A 444 -19.95 -25.68 28.40
CA ALA A 444 -21.27 -25.06 28.30
C ALA A 444 -22.26 -25.89 27.48
N ILE A 445 -21.78 -26.66 26.52
CA ILE A 445 -22.59 -27.57 25.71
C ILE A 445 -22.97 -28.83 26.52
N LYS A 446 -22.02 -29.39 27.28
CA LYS A 446 -22.23 -30.58 28.08
C LYS A 446 -23.18 -30.38 29.27
N THR A 447 -23.17 -29.21 29.89
CA THR A 447 -24.04 -28.89 31.04
C THR A 447 -25.42 -28.41 30.64
N ALA A 448 -25.74 -28.39 29.34
CA ALA A 448 -27.00 -27.90 28.79
C ALA A 448 -27.39 -26.48 29.27
N GLU A 449 -26.41 -25.71 29.74
CA GLU A 449 -26.62 -24.35 30.22
C GLU A 449 -27.04 -23.45 29.04
N GLN A 450 -28.23 -22.88 29.15
CA GLN A 450 -28.77 -21.96 28.14
C GLN A 450 -27.95 -20.67 28.03
N GLY A 451 -27.61 -20.26 26.80
CA GLY A 451 -26.93 -19.00 26.56
C GLY A 451 -26.63 -18.76 25.09
N SER A 452 -26.70 -17.51 24.67
CA SER A 452 -26.54 -17.03 23.30
C SER A 452 -25.13 -17.21 22.73
N GLY A 453 -24.09 -17.18 23.58
CA GLY A 453 -22.70 -17.04 23.14
C GLY A 453 -22.36 -15.63 22.65
N LEU A 454 -23.19 -14.64 22.96
CA LEU A 454 -23.02 -13.23 22.51
C LEU A 454 -22.47 -12.32 23.62
N GLY A 455 -22.60 -12.72 24.90
CA GLY A 455 -22.26 -11.84 26.03
C GLY A 455 -20.80 -11.38 26.03
N LEU A 456 -19.82 -12.28 25.85
CA LEU A 456 -18.39 -11.91 25.83
C LEU A 456 -18.00 -11.09 24.58
N PRO A 457 -18.41 -11.41 23.35
CA PRO A 457 -18.25 -10.54 22.19
C PRO A 457 -18.79 -9.13 22.39
N ILE A 458 -19.99 -8.99 22.98
CA ILE A 458 -20.60 -7.68 23.28
C ILE A 458 -19.73 -6.92 24.29
N VAL A 459 -19.31 -7.56 25.38
CA VAL A 459 -18.42 -6.94 26.39
C VAL A 459 -17.15 -6.43 25.74
N LYS A 460 -16.49 -7.25 24.92
CA LYS A 460 -15.29 -6.87 24.19
C LYS A 460 -15.54 -5.66 23.29
N GLY A 461 -16.59 -5.70 22.48
CA GLY A 461 -16.92 -4.59 21.58
C GLY A 461 -17.24 -3.30 22.31
N LEU A 462 -18.00 -3.35 23.42
CA LEU A 462 -18.32 -2.17 24.25
C LEU A 462 -17.06 -1.58 24.90
N ILE A 463 -16.12 -2.40 25.36
CA ILE A 463 -14.84 -1.94 25.90
C ILE A 463 -13.96 -1.33 24.82
N ASP A 464 -13.89 -1.95 23.65
CA ASP A 464 -13.14 -1.43 22.49
C ASP A 464 -13.66 -0.03 22.09
N LEU A 465 -15.00 0.19 22.10
CA LEU A 465 -15.60 1.50 21.87
C LEU A 465 -15.22 2.55 22.93
N HIS A 466 -14.97 2.13 24.17
CA HIS A 466 -14.45 2.99 25.25
C HIS A 466 -12.92 3.15 25.18
N SER A 467 -12.24 2.66 24.13
CA SER A 467 -10.78 2.63 24.00
C SER A 467 -10.09 1.88 25.14
N GLY A 468 -10.82 0.95 25.75
CA GLY A 468 -10.34 0.14 26.85
C GLY A 468 -9.69 -1.18 26.40
N THR A 469 -9.34 -2.03 27.35
CA THR A 469 -8.80 -3.37 27.05
C THR A 469 -9.61 -4.46 27.72
N PHE A 470 -9.78 -5.58 27.02
CA PHE A 470 -10.42 -6.78 27.50
C PHE A 470 -9.40 -7.89 27.69
N THR A 471 -9.34 -8.48 28.89
CA THR A 471 -8.45 -9.60 29.19
C THR A 471 -9.23 -10.74 29.82
N LEU A 472 -9.12 -11.94 29.28
CA LEU A 472 -9.70 -13.16 29.83
C LEU A 472 -8.58 -14.09 30.28
N LYS A 473 -8.58 -14.45 31.57
CA LYS A 473 -7.67 -15.41 32.19
C LYS A 473 -8.48 -16.58 32.70
N SER A 474 -8.21 -17.77 32.22
CA SER A 474 -8.93 -18.96 32.67
C SER A 474 -8.04 -20.18 32.61
N LYS A 475 -8.22 -21.06 33.58
CA LYS A 475 -7.57 -22.37 33.61
C LYS A 475 -8.59 -23.42 34.06
N PRO A 476 -8.58 -24.62 33.43
CA PRO A 476 -9.46 -25.72 33.85
C PRO A 476 -9.36 -26.01 35.34
N ARG A 477 -10.51 -26.04 36.03
CA ARG A 477 -10.69 -26.27 37.46
C ARG A 477 -10.19 -25.16 38.41
N GLU A 478 -9.68 -24.02 37.90
CA GLU A 478 -9.25 -22.87 38.69
C GLU A 478 -10.24 -21.69 38.59
N GLY A 479 -11.20 -21.78 37.65
CA GLY A 479 -12.17 -20.72 37.38
C GLY A 479 -11.77 -19.79 36.21
N THR A 480 -12.54 -18.73 36.06
CA THR A 480 -12.34 -17.70 35.00
C THR A 480 -12.29 -16.32 35.65
N GLU A 481 -11.35 -15.50 35.22
CA GLU A 481 -11.25 -14.09 35.54
C GLU A 481 -11.31 -13.26 34.28
N VAL A 482 -12.28 -12.37 34.17
CA VAL A 482 -12.40 -11.39 33.09
C VAL A 482 -12.08 -10.03 33.66
N ILE A 483 -11.15 -9.34 33.03
CA ILE A 483 -10.69 -8.00 33.41
C ILE A 483 -10.98 -7.06 32.24
N VAL A 484 -11.71 -5.99 32.51
CA VAL A 484 -11.94 -4.90 31.57
C VAL A 484 -11.30 -3.64 32.13
N THR A 485 -10.58 -2.90 31.29
CA THR A 485 -9.91 -1.67 31.74
C THR A 485 -10.38 -0.47 30.94
N PHE A 486 -10.50 0.66 31.60
CA PHE A 486 -10.75 1.96 31.00
C PHE A 486 -9.46 2.78 31.05
N PRO A 487 -9.07 3.45 29.95
CA PRO A 487 -7.82 4.19 29.91
C PRO A 487 -7.88 5.47 30.78
N PRO A 488 -6.71 6.04 31.14
CA PRO A 488 -6.64 7.19 32.05
C PRO A 488 -7.36 8.43 31.51
N GLU A 489 -7.46 8.60 30.20
CA GLU A 489 -8.13 9.73 29.55
C GLU A 489 -9.64 9.75 29.85
N ARG A 490 -10.21 8.63 30.30
CA ARG A 490 -11.61 8.49 30.68
C ARG A 490 -11.84 8.67 32.18
N VAL A 491 -10.79 8.74 32.98
CA VAL A 491 -10.90 8.95 34.43
C VAL A 491 -11.04 10.44 34.68
N MET A 492 -12.17 10.83 35.26
CA MET A 492 -12.41 12.23 35.63
C MET A 492 -11.55 12.60 36.87
N GLU A 493 -10.85 13.73 36.79
CA GLU A 493 -10.20 14.28 37.98
C GLU A 493 -11.26 14.49 39.07
N ALA A 494 -10.99 14.02 40.27
CA ALA A 494 -11.81 14.34 41.43
C ALA A 494 -11.76 15.86 41.59
N LEU A 495 -12.82 16.57 41.21
CA LEU A 495 -13.01 17.95 41.61
C LEU A 495 -13.05 17.92 43.14
N GLY A 496 -11.96 18.35 43.75
CA GLY A 496 -11.95 18.57 45.21
C GLY A 496 -13.14 19.44 45.59
N PRO A 497 -13.73 19.31 46.78
CA PRO A 497 -14.83 20.15 47.20
C PRO A 497 -14.40 21.60 46.98
N VAL A 498 -15.19 22.37 46.20
CA VAL A 498 -14.99 23.80 46.02
C VAL A 498 -15.11 24.41 47.42
N GLY A 499 -13.97 24.60 48.03
CA GLY A 499 -13.88 25.22 49.36
C GLY A 499 -14.44 26.61 49.25
N ALA A 500 -15.45 26.88 50.10
CA ALA A 500 -16.04 28.19 50.28
C ALA A 500 -15.04 29.13 50.99
N GLU A 501 -13.82 29.27 50.45
CA GLU A 501 -12.79 30.21 50.93
C GLU A 501 -12.20 30.94 49.70
N GLY A 502 -12.75 32.12 49.42
CA GLY A 502 -12.20 32.97 48.36
C GLY A 502 -13.00 34.19 47.99
N ALA A 503 -14.06 34.51 48.75
CA ALA A 503 -14.82 35.74 48.52
C ALA A 503 -14.42 36.84 49.52
N ALA A 504 -13.13 37.08 49.73
CA ALA A 504 -12.67 38.29 50.42
C ALA A 504 -11.22 38.61 50.04
N SER A 505 -11.03 39.65 49.31
CA SER A 505 -9.81 40.45 49.03
C SER A 505 -9.24 40.30 47.62
N SER A 506 -9.64 41.28 46.80
CA SER A 506 -8.73 42.18 46.10
C SER A 506 -9.52 43.23 45.29
N MET A 507 -9.95 44.29 45.96
CA MET A 507 -10.13 45.56 45.24
C MET A 507 -8.74 46.11 44.88
N PRO A 508 -8.51 46.49 43.61
CA PRO A 508 -7.28 47.21 43.27
C PRO A 508 -7.38 48.67 43.75
N ARG A 509 -6.48 49.06 44.65
CA ARG A 509 -6.22 50.46 45.00
C ARG A 509 -5.76 51.23 43.74
N ARG A 510 -6.59 52.17 43.31
CA ARG A 510 -6.20 53.24 42.38
C ARG A 510 -5.04 54.06 42.99
N GLY A 511 -3.83 53.93 42.46
CA GLY A 511 -2.72 54.86 42.70
C GLY A 511 -3.00 56.17 41.95
N LYS A 512 -2.95 57.27 42.66
CA LYS A 512 -2.95 58.63 42.13
C LYS A 512 -1.61 58.92 41.49
N ALA A 513 -1.71 59.55 40.32
CA ALA A 513 -0.59 60.22 39.64
C ALA A 513 0.00 61.35 40.45
N ALA A 514 1.32 61.53 40.36
CA ALA A 514 2.05 62.76 40.34
C ALA A 514 3.12 62.64 39.26
#